data_a3687c6c5eec170509ccebe2670af0eb
#
_entry.id   a3687c6c5eec170509ccebe2670af0eb
#
_cell.length_a   1.000
_cell.length_b   1.000
_cell.length_c   1.000
_cell.angle_alpha   90.00
_cell.angle_beta   90.00
_cell.angle_gamma   90.00
#
_symmetry.space_group_name_H-M   'P 1'
#
loop_
_entity.id
_entity.type
_entity.pdbx_description
1 polymer ?
#
loop_
_entity_poly.entity_id
_entity_poly.type
_entity_poly.pdbx_seq_one_letter_code
_entity_poly.pdbx_strand_id
1 'polypeptide(L)'
;MEITKAEIASAAAAVPPSAEPQDLRGAEILVKSLQAENVQYIWGYPGGAVLHIYDAFYKQDTIQHVLVRHEQAAVHAADGYARATGEVGVALVTSGPGLTNAVTGIATAYMDSIPLVIISGQTSVAAIGTDAFQECDTVGITRPIVKHNFLVKDVRQMAETLKKAFHIARTGRPGPVVV
;
A
#
# COMPACT_ATOMS: atom_id res chain seq x y z
N MET A 1 -1.73 -30.08 -33.94
CA MET A 1 -2.31 -28.76 -34.25
C MET A 1 -1.13 -27.81 -34.34
N GLU A 2 -0.66 -27.48 -35.54
CA GLU A 2 0.49 -26.60 -35.72
C GLU A 2 0.00 -25.15 -35.73
N ILE A 3 0.59 -24.34 -34.85
CA ILE A 3 0.32 -22.91 -34.77
C ILE A 3 1.06 -22.24 -35.93
N THR A 4 0.36 -21.53 -36.80
CA THR A 4 0.95 -20.88 -37.95
C THR A 4 1.73 -19.62 -37.61
N LYS A 5 2.77 -19.30 -38.44
CA LYS A 5 3.55 -18.07 -38.28
C LYS A 5 2.70 -16.78 -38.27
N ALA A 6 1.52 -16.81 -38.89
CA ALA A 6 0.57 -15.69 -38.90
C ALA A 6 -0.12 -15.48 -37.53
N GLU A 7 -0.41 -16.55 -36.80
CA GLU A 7 -1.00 -16.47 -35.45
C GLU A 7 0.01 -15.96 -34.44
N ILE A 8 1.30 -16.32 -34.57
CA ILE A 8 2.38 -15.80 -33.77
C ILE A 8 2.61 -14.29 -34.03
N ALA A 9 2.52 -13.86 -35.29
CA ALA A 9 2.67 -12.45 -35.63
C ALA A 9 1.48 -11.59 -35.18
N SER A 10 0.25 -12.15 -35.16
CA SER A 10 -0.95 -11.47 -34.65
C SER A 10 -0.90 -11.27 -33.11
N ALA A 11 -0.32 -12.22 -32.38
CA ALA A 11 -0.15 -12.11 -30.94
C ALA A 11 0.96 -11.10 -30.52
N ALA A 12 1.90 -10.80 -31.43
CA ALA A 12 2.98 -9.82 -31.16
C ALA A 12 2.57 -8.37 -31.45
N ALA A 13 1.39 -8.12 -32.01
CA ALA A 13 0.97 -6.79 -32.50
C ALA A 13 0.16 -5.96 -31.49
N ALA A 14 0.11 -6.32 -30.21
CA ALA A 14 -0.70 -5.60 -29.22
C ALA A 14 0.05 -5.26 -27.93
N VAL A 15 1.30 -4.79 -28.05
CA VAL A 15 1.88 -3.98 -26.96
C VAL A 15 1.48 -2.53 -27.26
N PRO A 16 0.61 -1.91 -26.45
CA PRO A 16 0.29 -0.50 -26.64
C PRO A 16 1.61 0.30 -26.52
N PRO A 17 1.76 1.38 -27.31
CA PRO A 17 2.95 2.22 -27.23
C PRO A 17 3.16 2.60 -25.77
N SER A 18 4.39 2.39 -25.26
CA SER A 18 4.78 2.79 -23.94
C SER A 18 4.42 4.28 -23.77
N ALA A 19 3.53 4.57 -22.80
CA ALA A 19 3.21 5.95 -22.48
C ALA A 19 4.53 6.73 -22.27
N GLU A 20 4.60 7.94 -22.79
CA GLU A 20 5.77 8.78 -22.62
C GLU A 20 6.12 8.88 -21.12
N PRO A 21 7.41 8.90 -20.75
CA PRO A 21 7.81 9.02 -19.36
C PRO A 21 7.14 10.24 -18.73
N GLN A 22 6.29 10.05 -17.75
CA GLN A 22 5.68 11.14 -17.00
C GLN A 22 6.46 11.36 -15.72
N ASP A 23 6.85 12.59 -15.46
CA ASP A 23 7.39 12.98 -14.16
C ASP A 23 6.25 12.98 -13.14
N LEU A 24 6.19 11.97 -12.30
CA LEU A 24 5.17 11.79 -11.26
C LEU A 24 5.77 12.06 -9.87
N ARG A 25 5.00 12.72 -9.02
CA ARG A 25 5.34 12.83 -7.60
C ARG A 25 5.11 11.48 -6.89
N GLY A 26 5.83 11.24 -5.79
CA GLY A 26 5.71 9.98 -5.04
C GLY A 26 4.28 9.60 -4.64
N ALA A 27 3.45 10.58 -4.27
CA ALA A 27 2.04 10.36 -3.97
C ALA A 27 1.24 9.87 -5.20
N GLU A 28 1.53 10.39 -6.38
CA GLU A 28 0.89 9.97 -7.63
C GLU A 28 1.35 8.57 -8.05
N ILE A 29 2.64 8.26 -7.84
CA ILE A 29 3.18 6.90 -8.05
C ILE A 29 2.48 5.91 -7.13
N LEU A 30 2.29 6.26 -5.85
CA LEU A 30 1.60 5.42 -4.88
C LEU A 30 0.16 5.13 -5.35
N VAL A 31 -0.61 6.16 -5.70
CA VAL A 31 -2.00 5.97 -6.17
C VAL A 31 -2.05 5.12 -7.42
N LYS A 32 -1.21 5.39 -8.43
CA LYS A 32 -1.14 4.58 -9.65
C LYS A 32 -0.73 3.13 -9.37
N SER A 33 0.15 2.89 -8.41
CA SER A 33 0.54 1.53 -8.00
C SER A 33 -0.62 0.79 -7.36
N LEU A 34 -1.43 1.45 -6.53
CA LEU A 34 -2.64 0.86 -5.96
C LEU A 34 -3.69 0.55 -7.04
N GLN A 35 -3.85 1.43 -8.03
CA GLN A 35 -4.72 1.19 -9.19
C GLN A 35 -4.25 -0.04 -10.00
N ALA A 36 -2.94 -0.19 -10.21
CA ALA A 36 -2.35 -1.33 -10.90
C ALA A 36 -2.52 -2.67 -10.13
N GLU A 37 -2.67 -2.62 -8.80
CA GLU A 37 -3.01 -3.77 -7.94
C GLU A 37 -4.52 -3.98 -7.81
N ASN A 38 -5.36 -3.24 -8.57
CA ASN A 38 -6.82 -3.30 -8.59
C ASN A 38 -7.47 -2.97 -7.23
N VAL A 39 -6.84 -2.12 -6.42
CA VAL A 39 -7.41 -1.66 -5.15
C VAL A 39 -8.66 -0.84 -5.42
N GLN A 40 -9.79 -1.25 -4.84
CA GLN A 40 -11.07 -0.54 -4.96
C GLN A 40 -11.36 0.34 -3.75
N TYR A 41 -10.95 -0.09 -2.57
CA TYR A 41 -11.21 0.60 -1.31
C TYR A 41 -9.93 0.78 -0.52
N ILE A 42 -9.80 1.93 0.14
CA ILE A 42 -8.77 2.22 1.11
C ILE A 42 -9.39 2.87 2.34
N TRP A 43 -9.11 2.33 3.51
CA TRP A 43 -9.58 2.88 4.78
C TRP A 43 -8.46 3.70 5.42
N GLY A 44 -8.79 4.88 5.92
CA GLY A 44 -7.73 5.68 6.51
C GLY A 44 -8.20 6.87 7.31
N TYR A 45 -7.24 7.47 8.00
CA TYR A 45 -7.41 8.72 8.74
C TYR A 45 -6.29 9.69 8.36
N PRO A 46 -6.61 10.93 7.94
CA PRO A 46 -5.61 11.89 7.46
C PRO A 46 -4.72 12.38 8.60
N GLY A 47 -3.50 12.77 8.23
CA GLY A 47 -2.54 13.43 9.11
C GLY A 47 -1.42 14.07 8.30
N GLY A 48 -0.58 14.86 8.94
CA GLY A 48 0.39 15.73 8.28
C GLY A 48 1.30 15.02 7.27
N ALA A 49 1.82 13.84 7.63
CA ALA A 49 2.76 13.11 6.79
C ALA A 49 2.14 12.49 5.52
N VAL A 50 0.81 12.43 5.40
CA VAL A 50 0.11 11.80 4.28
C VAL A 50 -0.77 12.76 3.48
N LEU A 51 -0.71 14.07 3.74
CA LEU A 51 -1.54 15.07 3.04
C LEU A 51 -1.36 15.03 1.52
N HIS A 52 -0.12 14.88 1.03
CA HIS A 52 0.12 14.78 -0.41
C HIS A 52 -0.50 13.52 -1.03
N ILE A 53 -0.60 12.44 -0.25
CA ILE A 53 -1.26 11.20 -0.70
C ILE A 53 -2.76 11.45 -0.80
N TYR A 54 -3.38 12.11 0.19
CA TYR A 54 -4.79 12.48 0.15
C TYR A 54 -5.11 13.44 -1.00
N ASP A 55 -4.22 14.41 -1.30
CA ASP A 55 -4.36 15.28 -2.48
C ASP A 55 -4.33 14.47 -3.80
N ALA A 56 -3.49 13.45 -3.89
CA ALA A 56 -3.47 12.57 -5.06
C ALA A 56 -4.72 11.69 -5.15
N PHE A 57 -5.27 11.21 -4.03
CA PHE A 57 -6.55 10.49 -4.01
C PHE A 57 -7.71 11.36 -4.45
N TYR A 58 -7.73 12.63 -4.10
CA TYR A 58 -8.80 13.56 -4.51
C TYR A 58 -8.87 13.75 -6.04
N LYS A 59 -7.79 13.50 -6.75
CA LYS A 59 -7.66 13.70 -8.21
C LYS A 59 -8.00 12.46 -9.04
N GLN A 60 -8.51 11.41 -8.43
CA GLN A 60 -8.88 10.15 -9.10
C GLN A 60 -10.23 9.65 -8.56
N ASP A 61 -10.90 8.78 -9.28
CA ASP A 61 -12.24 8.28 -9.01
C ASP A 61 -12.35 6.74 -8.97
N THR A 62 -11.22 6.04 -9.15
CA THR A 62 -11.20 4.56 -9.25
C THR A 62 -11.04 3.89 -7.89
N ILE A 63 -10.37 4.54 -6.92
CA ILE A 63 -10.19 4.03 -5.57
C ILE A 63 -11.07 4.86 -4.62
N GLN A 64 -11.99 4.20 -3.94
CA GLN A 64 -12.83 4.83 -2.95
C GLN A 64 -12.11 4.90 -1.60
N HIS A 65 -11.89 6.11 -1.09
CA HIS A 65 -11.39 6.33 0.26
C HIS A 65 -12.56 6.32 1.26
N VAL A 66 -12.44 5.49 2.30
CA VAL A 66 -13.39 5.42 3.41
C VAL A 66 -12.74 6.03 4.66
N LEU A 67 -13.23 7.21 5.04
CA LEU A 67 -12.76 7.91 6.23
C LEU A 67 -13.23 7.18 7.49
N VAL A 68 -12.29 6.85 8.34
CA VAL A 68 -12.55 6.32 9.70
C VAL A 68 -12.34 7.41 10.76
N ARG A 69 -12.64 7.10 12.02
CA ARG A 69 -12.39 8.02 13.15
C ARG A 69 -11.24 7.58 14.05
N HIS A 70 -10.64 6.43 13.76
CA HIS A 70 -9.48 5.88 14.47
C HIS A 70 -8.77 4.88 13.55
N GLU A 71 -7.46 4.87 13.54
CA GLU A 71 -6.65 4.06 12.62
C GLU A 71 -6.81 2.55 12.89
N GLN A 72 -7.06 2.15 14.12
CA GLN A 72 -7.43 0.76 14.44
C GLN A 72 -8.66 0.32 13.64
N ALA A 73 -9.67 1.18 13.54
CA ALA A 73 -10.86 0.88 12.75
C ALA A 73 -10.55 0.78 11.25
N ALA A 74 -9.59 1.56 10.73
CA ALA A 74 -9.16 1.44 9.34
C ALA A 74 -8.62 0.04 9.05
N VAL A 75 -7.71 -0.45 9.91
CA VAL A 75 -7.11 -1.77 9.72
C VAL A 75 -8.12 -2.89 9.90
N HIS A 76 -9.02 -2.81 10.90
CA HIS A 76 -10.08 -3.81 11.07
C HIS A 76 -11.09 -3.80 9.91
N ALA A 77 -11.39 -2.64 9.32
CA ALA A 77 -12.24 -2.58 8.13
C ALA A 77 -11.57 -3.22 6.91
N ALA A 78 -10.27 -2.94 6.70
CA ALA A 78 -9.47 -3.58 5.67
C ALA A 78 -9.37 -5.11 5.88
N ASP A 79 -9.22 -5.57 7.13
CA ASP A 79 -9.25 -6.98 7.52
C ASP A 79 -10.60 -7.63 7.17
N GLY A 80 -11.71 -6.98 7.56
CA GLY A 80 -13.06 -7.47 7.23
C GLY A 80 -13.29 -7.56 5.72
N TYR A 81 -12.82 -6.58 4.95
CA TYR A 81 -12.87 -6.61 3.49
C TYR A 81 -12.08 -7.78 2.92
N ALA A 82 -10.83 -7.99 3.39
CA ALA A 82 -10.00 -9.09 2.91
C ALA A 82 -10.65 -10.46 3.21
N ARG A 83 -11.25 -10.63 4.38
CA ARG A 83 -11.98 -11.87 4.74
C ARG A 83 -13.21 -12.08 3.85
N ALA A 84 -13.93 -11.03 3.51
CA ALA A 84 -15.17 -11.14 2.74
C ALA A 84 -14.93 -11.35 1.25
N THR A 85 -13.86 -10.79 0.69
CA THR A 85 -13.61 -10.79 -0.75
C THR A 85 -12.49 -11.73 -1.20
N GLY A 86 -11.56 -12.06 -0.32
CA GLY A 86 -10.32 -12.75 -0.66
C GLY A 86 -9.23 -11.83 -1.23
N GLU A 87 -9.52 -10.54 -1.39
CA GLU A 87 -8.57 -9.54 -1.89
C GLU A 87 -7.69 -8.98 -0.78
N VAL A 88 -6.61 -8.29 -1.15
CA VAL A 88 -5.74 -7.62 -0.17
C VAL A 88 -6.42 -6.37 0.36
N GLY A 89 -6.66 -6.30 1.67
CA GLY A 89 -7.17 -5.10 2.32
C GLY A 89 -6.09 -4.02 2.45
N VAL A 90 -6.46 -2.75 2.25
CA VAL A 90 -5.51 -1.63 2.28
C VAL A 90 -5.93 -0.57 3.28
N ALA A 91 -5.01 -0.19 4.19
CA ALA A 91 -5.21 0.92 5.11
C ALA A 91 -4.13 1.99 4.92
N LEU A 92 -4.51 3.27 5.10
CA LEU A 92 -3.63 4.43 5.04
C LEU A 92 -3.65 5.16 6.38
N VAL A 93 -2.51 5.28 7.03
CA VAL A 93 -2.35 5.94 8.32
C VAL A 93 -1.20 6.95 8.29
N THR A 94 -1.27 7.97 9.13
CA THR A 94 -0.17 8.94 9.25
C THR A 94 0.99 8.37 10.05
N SER A 95 2.11 9.11 10.13
CA SER A 95 3.29 8.75 10.91
C SER A 95 3.01 8.67 12.41
N GLY A 96 3.91 8.06 13.16
CA GLY A 96 3.90 8.02 14.61
C GLY A 96 2.58 7.52 15.19
N PRO A 97 1.76 8.40 15.79
CA PRO A 97 0.52 8.00 16.45
C PRO A 97 -0.48 7.31 15.50
N GLY A 98 -0.47 7.64 14.20
CA GLY A 98 -1.33 6.96 13.23
C GLY A 98 -0.99 5.48 13.09
N LEU A 99 0.30 5.17 12.97
CA LEU A 99 0.72 3.77 12.91
C LEU A 99 0.53 3.05 14.25
N THR A 100 0.91 3.66 15.36
CA THR A 100 0.78 3.01 16.67
C THR A 100 -0.66 2.69 17.01
N ASN A 101 -1.61 3.52 16.60
CA ASN A 101 -3.05 3.22 16.70
C ASN A 101 -3.48 2.03 15.83
N ALA A 102 -2.78 1.74 14.75
CA ALA A 102 -3.10 0.63 13.83
C ALA A 102 -2.59 -0.74 14.34
N VAL A 103 -1.68 -0.78 15.31
CA VAL A 103 -0.97 -1.99 15.78
C VAL A 103 -1.91 -3.13 16.14
N THR A 104 -3.00 -2.87 16.85
CA THR A 104 -3.97 -3.91 17.25
C THR A 104 -4.56 -4.62 16.01
N GLY A 105 -5.00 -3.86 15.01
CA GLY A 105 -5.55 -4.43 13.78
C GLY A 105 -4.50 -5.22 13.00
N ILE A 106 -3.26 -4.70 12.92
CA ILE A 106 -2.15 -5.40 12.27
C ILE A 106 -1.84 -6.73 12.95
N ALA A 107 -1.76 -6.74 14.29
CA ALA A 107 -1.53 -7.96 15.06
C ALA A 107 -2.64 -8.99 14.87
N THR A 108 -3.90 -8.56 14.86
CA THR A 108 -5.06 -9.43 14.58
C THR A 108 -4.93 -10.10 13.21
N ALA A 109 -4.68 -9.29 12.16
CA ALA A 109 -4.53 -9.81 10.80
C ALA A 109 -3.34 -10.78 10.66
N TYR A 110 -2.24 -10.52 11.37
CA TYR A 110 -1.07 -11.41 11.38
C TYR A 110 -1.40 -12.77 11.98
N MET A 111 -2.07 -12.81 13.12
CA MET A 111 -2.43 -14.04 13.80
C MET A 111 -3.41 -14.89 12.96
N ASP A 112 -4.34 -14.23 12.28
CA ASP A 112 -5.38 -14.88 11.47
C ASP A 112 -4.96 -15.11 10.01
N SER A 113 -3.74 -14.71 9.63
CA SER A 113 -3.22 -14.89 8.26
C SER A 113 -4.03 -14.12 7.21
N ILE A 114 -4.43 -12.89 7.51
CA ILE A 114 -5.21 -12.03 6.62
C ILE A 114 -4.28 -11.14 5.80
N PRO A 115 -4.40 -11.14 4.46
CA PRO A 115 -3.53 -10.34 3.60
C PRO A 115 -3.91 -8.85 3.67
N LEU A 116 -3.01 -8.04 4.21
CA LEU A 116 -3.17 -6.58 4.30
C LEU A 116 -1.93 -5.87 3.79
N VAL A 117 -2.12 -4.69 3.21
CA VAL A 117 -1.06 -3.70 2.99
C VAL A 117 -1.42 -2.43 3.77
N ILE A 118 -0.59 -2.10 4.76
CA ILE A 118 -0.73 -0.90 5.56
C ILE A 118 0.29 0.13 5.06
N ILE A 119 -0.21 1.24 4.54
CA ILE A 119 0.59 2.37 4.09
C ILE A 119 0.68 3.34 5.26
N SER A 120 1.89 3.53 5.79
CA SER A 120 2.15 4.45 6.90
C SER A 120 2.94 5.66 6.41
N GLY A 121 2.49 6.84 6.75
CA GLY A 121 3.34 8.01 6.67
C GLY A 121 4.60 7.85 7.53
N GLN A 122 5.66 8.58 7.19
CA GLN A 122 6.86 8.70 7.99
C GLN A 122 7.33 10.17 7.94
N THR A 123 8.17 10.56 8.87
CA THR A 123 8.87 11.85 8.83
C THR A 123 9.78 11.92 7.60
N SER A 124 10.23 13.11 7.24
CA SER A 124 11.16 13.28 6.11
C SER A 124 12.42 12.42 6.31
N VAL A 125 12.98 11.92 5.21
CA VAL A 125 14.17 11.04 5.26
C VAL A 125 15.32 11.65 6.08
N ALA A 126 15.49 12.98 6.02
CA ALA A 126 16.52 13.69 6.79
C ALA A 126 16.23 13.75 8.30
N ALA A 127 14.98 13.59 8.71
CA ALA A 127 14.55 13.67 10.11
C ALA A 127 14.43 12.29 10.78
N ILE A 128 14.50 11.19 10.03
CA ILE A 128 14.42 9.85 10.61
C ILE A 128 15.55 9.62 11.61
N GLY A 129 15.21 9.24 12.84
CA GLY A 129 16.15 8.97 13.92
C GLY A 129 16.55 10.21 14.72
N THR A 130 15.83 11.33 14.59
CA THR A 130 16.10 12.58 15.31
C THR A 130 15.04 12.92 16.35
N ASP A 131 14.12 12.01 16.66
CA ASP A 131 12.95 12.24 17.50
C ASP A 131 12.05 13.38 16.97
N ALA A 132 11.87 13.41 15.63
CA ALA A 132 11.08 14.41 14.97
C ALA A 132 9.59 14.32 15.37
N PHE A 133 8.85 15.41 15.14
CA PHE A 133 7.42 15.45 15.45
C PHE A 133 6.66 14.28 14.79
N GLN A 134 5.93 13.51 15.60
CA GLN A 134 5.19 12.33 15.17
C GLN A 134 6.08 11.25 14.48
N GLU A 135 7.33 11.15 14.88
CA GLU A 135 8.18 10.02 14.51
C GLU A 135 7.93 8.83 15.44
N CYS A 136 8.03 7.63 14.91
CA CYS A 136 8.23 6.42 15.71
C CYS A 136 9.02 5.39 14.90
N ASP A 137 9.63 4.42 15.59
CA ASP A 137 10.26 3.27 14.94
C ASP A 137 9.18 2.29 14.43
N THR A 138 8.58 2.66 13.29
CA THR A 138 7.53 1.89 12.62
C THR A 138 7.97 0.44 12.37
N VAL A 139 9.19 0.26 11.88
CA VAL A 139 9.73 -1.07 11.56
C VAL A 139 9.93 -1.90 12.83
N GLY A 140 10.52 -1.31 13.88
CA GLY A 140 10.72 -2.00 15.16
C GLY A 140 9.43 -2.40 15.84
N ILE A 141 8.44 -1.48 15.87
CA ILE A 141 7.13 -1.72 16.51
C ILE A 141 6.35 -2.83 15.79
N THR A 142 6.37 -2.86 14.46
CA THR A 142 5.54 -3.79 13.69
C THR A 142 6.25 -5.09 13.34
N ARG A 143 7.57 -5.17 13.45
CA ARG A 143 8.36 -6.34 13.09
C ARG A 143 7.79 -7.68 13.60
N PRO A 144 7.34 -7.83 14.86
CA PRO A 144 6.83 -9.10 15.38
C PRO A 144 5.43 -9.46 14.89
N ILE A 145 4.71 -8.55 14.26
CA ILE A 145 3.30 -8.68 13.90
C ILE A 145 3.01 -8.48 12.41
N VAL A 146 4.05 -8.56 11.56
CA VAL A 146 3.89 -8.46 10.09
C VAL A 146 4.71 -9.54 9.38
N LYS A 147 4.36 -9.83 8.16
CA LYS A 147 5.18 -10.67 7.29
C LYS A 147 6.43 -9.94 6.83
N HIS A 148 6.31 -8.67 6.54
CA HIS A 148 7.41 -7.82 6.10
C HIS A 148 7.15 -6.34 6.36
N ASN A 149 8.24 -5.58 6.50
CA ASN A 149 8.25 -4.12 6.55
C ASN A 149 9.10 -3.57 5.42
N PHE A 150 8.65 -2.47 4.83
CA PHE A 150 9.45 -1.65 3.93
C PHE A 150 9.56 -0.24 4.49
N LEU A 151 10.75 0.34 4.43
CA LEU A 151 11.00 1.75 4.68
C LEU A 151 11.50 2.38 3.38
N VAL A 152 10.60 3.04 2.65
CA VAL A 152 10.90 3.64 1.35
C VAL A 152 11.58 4.99 1.55
N LYS A 153 12.86 5.10 1.23
CA LYS A 153 13.66 6.34 1.31
C LYS A 153 13.92 6.97 -0.05
N ASP A 154 13.63 6.27 -1.12
CA ASP A 154 13.83 6.72 -2.50
C ASP A 154 12.55 6.53 -3.29
N VAL A 155 12.02 7.63 -3.83
CA VAL A 155 10.78 7.63 -4.61
C VAL A 155 10.83 6.68 -5.83
N ARG A 156 12.01 6.46 -6.40
CA ARG A 156 12.22 5.54 -7.53
C ARG A 156 11.92 4.09 -7.19
N GLN A 157 11.94 3.73 -5.90
CA GLN A 157 11.64 2.39 -5.42
C GLN A 157 10.16 2.20 -5.04
N MET A 158 9.36 3.26 -5.03
CA MET A 158 7.98 3.25 -4.53
C MET A 158 7.11 2.21 -5.26
N ALA A 159 7.07 2.26 -6.57
CA ALA A 159 6.22 1.37 -7.37
C ALA A 159 6.60 -0.11 -7.20
N GLU A 160 7.89 -0.42 -7.26
CA GLU A 160 8.40 -1.78 -7.05
C GLU A 160 8.13 -2.27 -5.62
N THR A 161 8.30 -1.41 -4.63
CA THR A 161 8.04 -1.73 -3.22
C THR A 161 6.58 -2.07 -2.99
N LEU A 162 5.67 -1.27 -3.52
CA LEU A 162 4.23 -1.55 -3.41
C LEU A 162 3.86 -2.86 -4.08
N LYS A 163 4.34 -3.12 -5.29
CA LYS A 163 4.13 -4.41 -5.96
C LYS A 163 4.63 -5.59 -5.13
N LYS A 164 5.82 -5.48 -4.53
CA LYS A 164 6.36 -6.48 -3.62
C LYS A 164 5.49 -6.65 -2.38
N ALA A 165 5.01 -5.55 -1.79
CA ALA A 165 4.16 -5.59 -0.61
C ALA A 165 2.88 -6.38 -0.86
N PHE A 166 2.18 -6.14 -1.95
CA PHE A 166 0.98 -6.90 -2.34
C PHE A 166 1.30 -8.36 -2.62
N HIS A 167 2.40 -8.65 -3.33
CA HIS A 167 2.82 -10.02 -3.58
C HIS A 167 3.10 -10.77 -2.28
N ILE A 168 3.86 -10.18 -1.35
CA ILE A 168 4.19 -10.79 -0.06
C ILE A 168 2.92 -10.98 0.79
N ALA A 169 2.01 -10.00 0.81
CA ALA A 169 0.78 -10.09 1.59
C ALA A 169 -0.06 -11.31 1.22
N ARG A 170 -0.19 -11.62 -0.09
CA ARG A 170 -1.10 -12.66 -0.59
C ARG A 170 -0.46 -14.04 -0.82
N THR A 171 0.88 -14.16 -0.87
CA THR A 171 1.56 -15.42 -1.22
C THR A 171 2.02 -16.21 -0.01
N GLY A 172 2.14 -17.54 -0.13
CA GLY A 172 2.46 -18.43 0.98
C GLY A 172 1.40 -18.35 2.08
N ARG A 173 1.79 -18.29 3.35
CA ARG A 173 0.87 -17.93 4.44
C ARG A 173 0.54 -16.43 4.30
N PRO A 174 -0.70 -16.03 3.99
CA PRO A 174 -1.05 -14.62 3.89
C PRO A 174 -0.81 -13.85 5.19
N GLY A 175 -0.72 -12.53 5.10
CA GLY A 175 -0.54 -11.70 6.28
C GLY A 175 -0.22 -10.25 5.95
N PRO A 176 -0.18 -9.38 6.97
CA PRO A 176 0.03 -7.95 6.80
C PRO A 176 1.47 -7.62 6.40
N VAL A 177 1.59 -6.60 5.55
CA VAL A 177 2.84 -5.93 5.17
C VAL A 177 2.68 -4.45 5.44
N VAL A 178 3.69 -3.81 6.03
CA VAL A 178 3.74 -2.36 6.28
C VAL A 178 4.74 -1.71 5.32
N VAL A 179 4.32 -0.59 4.71
CA VAL A 179 5.12 0.23 3.79
C VAL A 179 5.17 1.66 4.27
#